data_2378fa54102b6f48bbd1d2e804527607
#
_entry.id   2378fa54102b6f48bbd1d2e804527607
#
_cell.length_a   1.000
_cell.length_b   1.000
_cell.length_c   1.000
_cell.angle_alpha   90.00
_cell.angle_beta   90.00
_cell.angle_gamma   90.00
#
_symmetry.space_group_name_H-M   'P 1'
#
loop_
_entity.id
_entity.type
_entity.pdbx_description
1 polymer ?
#
loop_
_entity_poly.entity_id
_entity_poly.type
_entity_poly.pdbx_seq_one_letter_code
_entity_poly.pdbx_strand_id
1 'polypeptide(L)'
;MFEKAFTLAALAALVCPALCAEWLTDFEAARQKAAAEHKPIIMDFTGSDWCGACMHLHSTVFEKPEFDAFVKDRFVLLEIDCPHGDKMPEEEKARNEALVTRYAVRAFPTVLVLAPNGDVTGGFLGSGFSMEKIQQELQQGLDNFARLEHAQSLAGQEKLKALGEFYNALNNDARPCAVSLEEQIIQADPQDTLGFAHRRQVEQQRQQIKKRTLMLMQRRDPQEIMATVEELKPTVMPENMHMLLEMKMTGSVLAAQSEDDLAKLRDSLQAELDTLPDSPEKAETASQLKATFSDIPHLFYQVKAVRARKAQEEKLMQ
;
A
#
# COMPACT_ATOMS: atom_id res chain seq x y z
N MET A 1 27.92 -55.01 59.84
CA MET A 1 26.65 -54.23 59.72
C MET A 1 26.91 -53.06 58.82
N PHE A 2 26.63 -53.20 57.51
CA PHE A 2 26.90 -52.15 56.55
C PHE A 2 25.57 -51.52 56.13
N GLU A 3 25.32 -50.28 56.56
CA GLU A 3 24.23 -49.44 56.06
C GLU A 3 24.57 -48.88 54.69
N LYS A 4 23.75 -49.24 53.66
CA LYS A 4 23.79 -48.67 52.34
C LYS A 4 22.94 -47.42 52.34
N ALA A 5 23.52 -46.24 52.29
CA ALA A 5 22.86 -44.97 51.99
C ALA A 5 22.52 -44.91 50.49
N PHE A 6 21.21 -44.95 50.16
CA PHE A 6 20.71 -44.68 48.82
C PHE A 6 20.56 -43.16 48.65
N THR A 7 21.46 -42.55 47.91
CA THR A 7 21.33 -41.16 47.50
C THR A 7 20.38 -41.09 46.30
N LEU A 8 19.16 -40.58 46.53
CA LEU A 8 18.18 -40.27 45.51
C LEU A 8 18.58 -38.97 44.83
N ALA A 9 19.19 -39.02 43.61
CA ALA A 9 19.44 -37.86 42.78
C ALA A 9 18.11 -37.42 42.18
N ALA A 10 17.51 -36.35 42.71
CA ALA A 10 16.36 -35.70 42.12
C ALA A 10 16.80 -34.98 40.82
N LEU A 11 16.42 -35.57 39.68
CA LEU A 11 16.54 -34.93 38.37
C LEU A 11 15.49 -33.82 38.29
N ALA A 12 15.86 -32.59 38.66
CA ALA A 12 15.02 -31.43 38.43
C ALA A 12 14.96 -31.21 36.93
N ALA A 13 13.88 -31.69 36.29
CA ALA A 13 13.54 -31.27 34.93
C ALA A 13 13.32 -29.75 34.95
N LEU A 14 14.27 -28.98 34.41
CA LEU A 14 14.03 -27.60 34.06
C LEU A 14 12.91 -27.60 33.01
N VAL A 15 11.70 -27.41 33.46
CA VAL A 15 10.60 -26.96 32.58
C VAL A 15 10.93 -25.54 32.22
N CYS A 16 11.66 -25.37 31.12
CA CYS A 16 11.79 -24.07 30.47
C CYS A 16 10.37 -23.67 30.03
N PRO A 17 9.73 -22.63 30.57
CA PRO A 17 8.49 -22.17 30.00
C PRO A 17 8.77 -21.93 28.53
N ALA A 18 7.95 -22.50 27.65
CA ALA A 18 7.95 -22.12 26.24
C ALA A 18 7.71 -20.61 26.23
N LEU A 19 8.78 -19.83 26.09
CA LEU A 19 8.64 -18.38 25.89
C LEU A 19 7.96 -18.23 24.54
N CYS A 20 6.66 -17.90 24.55
CA CYS A 20 6.00 -17.36 23.38
C CYS A 20 6.80 -16.15 22.88
N ALA A 21 6.89 -15.97 21.59
CA ALA A 21 7.56 -14.80 21.01
C ALA A 21 6.86 -13.53 21.52
N GLU A 22 7.63 -12.64 22.16
CA GLU A 22 7.11 -11.44 22.79
C GLU A 22 6.94 -10.33 21.74
N TRP A 23 5.73 -9.78 21.67
CA TRP A 23 5.43 -8.61 20.86
C TRP A 23 5.78 -7.34 21.63
N LEU A 24 6.70 -6.55 21.09
CA LEU A 24 7.02 -5.22 21.57
C LEU A 24 5.99 -4.22 21.01
N THR A 25 5.84 -3.07 21.70
CA THR A 25 4.96 -1.97 21.27
C THR A 25 5.72 -0.67 21.04
N ASP A 26 7.01 -0.65 21.35
CA ASP A 26 7.89 0.50 21.13
C ASP A 26 8.82 0.23 19.95
N PHE A 27 8.74 1.08 18.93
CA PHE A 27 9.51 0.94 17.70
C PHE A 27 11.02 1.06 17.90
N GLU A 28 11.46 2.00 18.74
CA GLU A 28 12.90 2.18 18.95
C GLU A 28 13.48 1.05 19.80
N ALA A 29 12.74 0.54 20.79
CA ALA A 29 13.13 -0.65 21.54
C ALA A 29 13.24 -1.88 20.63
N ALA A 30 12.29 -2.06 19.70
CA ALA A 30 12.33 -3.14 18.72
C ALA A 30 13.55 -3.02 17.79
N ARG A 31 13.86 -1.82 17.32
CA ARG A 31 15.05 -1.57 16.48
C ARG A 31 16.37 -1.85 17.21
N GLN A 32 16.48 -1.41 18.47
CA GLN A 32 17.66 -1.68 19.29
C GLN A 32 17.86 -3.18 19.53
N LYS A 33 16.78 -3.90 19.87
CA LYS A 33 16.82 -5.36 20.03
C LYS A 33 17.19 -6.04 18.73
N ALA A 34 16.58 -5.66 17.62
CA ALA A 34 16.86 -6.19 16.29
C ALA A 34 18.33 -5.98 15.86
N ALA A 35 18.88 -4.79 16.14
CA ALA A 35 20.29 -4.51 15.86
C ALA A 35 21.23 -5.35 16.75
N ALA A 36 20.92 -5.51 18.04
CA ALA A 36 21.72 -6.29 18.97
C ALA A 36 21.70 -7.79 18.65
N GLU A 37 20.56 -8.32 18.20
CA GLU A 37 20.38 -9.73 17.85
C GLU A 37 20.66 -10.04 16.37
N HIS A 38 20.92 -9.01 15.56
CA HIS A 38 21.08 -9.12 14.10
C HIS A 38 19.91 -9.85 13.44
N LYS A 39 18.69 -9.40 13.78
CA LYS A 39 17.43 -9.97 13.27
C LYS A 39 16.58 -8.90 12.60
N PRO A 40 15.81 -9.22 11.55
CA PRO A 40 14.77 -8.32 11.06
C PRO A 40 13.59 -8.25 12.03
N ILE A 41 12.77 -7.22 11.86
CA ILE A 41 11.57 -6.96 12.66
C ILE A 41 10.35 -7.35 11.84
N ILE A 42 9.42 -8.11 12.41
CA ILE A 42 8.04 -8.20 11.90
C ILE A 42 7.26 -7.10 12.61
N MET A 43 6.74 -6.14 11.84
CA MET A 43 5.93 -5.03 12.35
C MET A 43 4.50 -5.16 11.84
N ASP A 44 3.56 -5.40 12.75
CA ASP A 44 2.13 -5.50 12.48
C ASP A 44 1.42 -4.18 12.78
N PHE A 45 0.82 -3.57 11.78
CA PHE A 45 -0.11 -2.45 11.93
C PHE A 45 -1.52 -2.99 12.08
N THR A 46 -2.08 -2.82 13.28
CA THR A 46 -3.37 -3.40 13.67
C THR A 46 -4.34 -2.36 14.24
N GLY A 47 -5.62 -2.73 14.32
CA GLY A 47 -6.66 -1.98 15.03
C GLY A 47 -7.43 -2.95 15.91
N SER A 48 -6.93 -3.16 17.14
CA SER A 48 -7.33 -4.24 18.04
C SER A 48 -8.83 -4.26 18.41
N ASP A 49 -9.51 -3.11 18.33
CA ASP A 49 -10.90 -2.97 18.78
C ASP A 49 -11.93 -2.70 17.67
N TRP A 50 -11.48 -2.51 16.42
CA TRP A 50 -12.37 -2.22 15.30
C TRP A 50 -12.08 -3.01 14.02
N CYS A 51 -10.85 -3.49 13.84
CA CYS A 51 -10.43 -4.15 12.61
C CYS A 51 -10.70 -5.67 12.66
N GLY A 52 -11.84 -6.11 12.15
CA GLY A 52 -12.19 -7.53 12.12
C GLY A 52 -11.19 -8.41 11.36
N ALA A 53 -10.56 -7.88 10.29
CA ALA A 53 -9.52 -8.58 9.55
C ALA A 53 -8.23 -8.75 10.38
N CYS A 54 -7.88 -7.75 11.22
CA CYS A 54 -6.73 -7.83 12.12
C CYS A 54 -6.96 -8.90 13.20
N MET A 55 -8.12 -8.87 13.85
CA MET A 55 -8.49 -9.90 14.84
C MET A 55 -8.50 -11.30 14.22
N HIS A 56 -8.93 -11.44 12.97
CA HIS A 56 -8.87 -12.71 12.25
C HIS A 56 -7.41 -13.15 12.04
N LEU A 57 -6.52 -12.29 11.59
CA LEU A 57 -5.09 -12.61 11.41
C LEU A 57 -4.44 -13.04 12.71
N HIS A 58 -4.68 -12.33 13.82
CA HIS A 58 -4.17 -12.68 15.13
C HIS A 58 -4.64 -14.08 15.55
N SER A 59 -5.95 -14.33 15.55
CA SER A 59 -6.52 -15.60 16.02
C SER A 59 -6.18 -16.81 15.15
N THR A 60 -6.00 -16.61 13.84
CA THR A 60 -5.74 -17.72 12.89
C THR A 60 -4.27 -17.96 12.61
N VAL A 61 -3.40 -16.96 12.86
CA VAL A 61 -1.97 -17.02 12.54
C VAL A 61 -1.10 -16.69 13.74
N PHE A 62 -1.13 -15.46 14.27
CA PHE A 62 -0.13 -14.97 15.22
C PHE A 62 -0.21 -15.67 16.59
N GLU A 63 -1.40 -16.13 16.99
CA GLU A 63 -1.62 -16.91 18.22
C GLU A 63 -1.34 -18.41 18.05
N LYS A 64 -0.88 -18.85 16.88
CA LYS A 64 -0.64 -20.27 16.63
C LYS A 64 0.78 -20.69 17.00
N PRO A 65 0.94 -21.88 17.63
CA PRO A 65 2.27 -22.40 17.97
C PRO A 65 3.21 -22.54 16.77
N GLU A 66 2.66 -22.77 15.57
CA GLU A 66 3.39 -22.91 14.33
C GLU A 66 4.03 -21.56 13.90
N PHE A 67 3.33 -20.45 14.13
CA PHE A 67 3.86 -19.11 13.90
C PHE A 67 4.97 -18.80 14.90
N ASP A 68 4.70 -19.03 16.20
CA ASP A 68 5.68 -18.82 17.25
C ASP A 68 6.97 -19.60 17.02
N ALA A 69 6.86 -20.89 16.68
CA ALA A 69 8.01 -21.72 16.33
C ALA A 69 8.77 -21.21 15.10
N PHE A 70 8.07 -20.58 14.15
CA PHE A 70 8.70 -20.03 12.95
C PHE A 70 9.44 -18.73 13.24
N VAL A 71 8.96 -17.84 14.11
CA VAL A 71 9.49 -16.47 14.25
C VAL A 71 10.47 -16.26 15.40
N LYS A 72 10.34 -16.98 16.53
CA LYS A 72 11.02 -16.69 17.81
C LYS A 72 12.53 -16.52 17.74
N ASP A 73 13.22 -17.28 16.89
CA ASP A 73 14.68 -17.25 16.78
C ASP A 73 15.17 -16.42 15.58
N ARG A 74 14.25 -15.92 14.74
CA ARG A 74 14.56 -15.29 13.46
C ARG A 74 14.14 -13.84 13.36
N PHE A 75 13.17 -13.41 14.16
CA PHE A 75 12.59 -12.08 14.09
C PHE A 75 12.44 -11.46 15.47
N VAL A 76 12.42 -10.15 15.51
CA VAL A 76 11.85 -9.34 16.60
C VAL A 76 10.42 -8.99 16.21
N LEU A 77 9.46 -9.15 17.13
CA LEU A 77 8.06 -8.85 16.87
C LEU A 77 7.69 -7.48 17.43
N LEU A 78 6.97 -6.69 16.65
CA LEU A 78 6.50 -5.35 16.99
C LEU A 78 5.06 -5.18 16.55
N GLU A 79 4.19 -4.82 17.47
CA GLU A 79 2.79 -4.47 17.22
C GLU A 79 2.61 -2.94 17.30
N ILE A 80 1.99 -2.35 16.29
CA ILE A 80 1.59 -0.96 16.23
C ILE A 80 0.08 -0.91 16.19
N ASP A 81 -0.54 -0.85 17.38
CA ASP A 81 -1.98 -0.78 17.51
C ASP A 81 -2.50 0.65 17.30
N CYS A 82 -3.58 0.78 16.54
CA CYS A 82 -4.28 2.04 16.27
C CYS A 82 -5.75 1.90 16.68
N PRO A 83 -6.08 1.82 17.98
CA PRO A 83 -7.45 1.63 18.45
C PRO A 83 -8.30 2.88 18.21
N HIS A 84 -9.62 2.68 18.15
CA HIS A 84 -10.58 3.79 18.16
C HIS A 84 -10.81 4.29 19.59
N GLY A 85 -10.96 5.62 19.73
CA GLY A 85 -11.29 6.26 21.00
C GLY A 85 -10.10 6.46 21.95
N ASP A 86 -10.42 6.62 23.25
CA ASP A 86 -9.46 7.04 24.29
C ASP A 86 -8.81 5.86 25.04
N LYS A 87 -8.58 4.74 24.36
CA LYS A 87 -8.06 3.52 24.98
C LYS A 87 -6.53 3.49 25.11
N MET A 88 -5.86 4.42 24.47
CA MET A 88 -4.40 4.51 24.41
C MET A 88 -3.97 5.93 24.84
N PRO A 89 -2.84 6.09 25.57
CA PRO A 89 -2.28 7.41 25.85
C PRO A 89 -2.04 8.20 24.57
N GLU A 90 -2.38 9.50 24.57
CA GLU A 90 -2.33 10.35 23.37
C GLU A 90 -0.90 10.41 22.76
N GLU A 91 0.13 10.36 23.59
CA GLU A 91 1.52 10.33 23.12
C GLU A 91 1.84 9.04 22.36
N GLU A 92 1.34 7.89 22.82
CA GLU A 92 1.53 6.60 22.16
C GLU A 92 0.74 6.55 20.84
N LYS A 93 -0.50 7.02 20.85
CA LYS A 93 -1.32 7.17 19.65
C LYS A 93 -0.63 8.03 18.60
N ALA A 94 -0.10 9.19 18.97
CA ALA A 94 0.63 10.07 18.05
C ALA A 94 1.90 9.38 17.48
N ARG A 95 2.62 8.60 18.28
CA ARG A 95 3.78 7.82 17.80
C ARG A 95 3.34 6.76 16.78
N ASN A 96 2.27 6.03 17.06
CA ASN A 96 1.76 4.99 16.16
C ASN A 96 1.23 5.58 14.85
N GLU A 97 0.49 6.70 14.90
CA GLU A 97 0.05 7.45 13.71
C GLU A 97 1.22 7.99 12.87
N ALA A 98 2.31 8.43 13.51
CA ALA A 98 3.52 8.83 12.82
C ALA A 98 4.17 7.66 12.07
N LEU A 99 4.15 6.44 12.62
CA LEU A 99 4.62 5.23 11.94
C LEU A 99 3.71 4.83 10.77
N VAL A 100 2.39 4.90 10.93
CA VAL A 100 1.42 4.71 9.84
C VAL A 100 1.74 5.65 8.66
N THR A 101 2.02 6.92 8.97
CA THR A 101 2.41 7.93 7.97
C THR A 101 3.77 7.63 7.34
N ARG A 102 4.77 7.33 8.17
CA ARG A 102 6.15 7.04 7.74
C ARG A 102 6.23 5.88 6.75
N TYR A 103 5.46 4.82 7.00
CA TYR A 103 5.43 3.63 6.16
C TYR A 103 4.30 3.67 5.11
N ALA A 104 3.63 4.80 4.94
CA ALA A 104 2.53 5.00 3.98
C ALA A 104 1.46 3.88 4.05
N VAL A 105 1.14 3.41 5.27
CA VAL A 105 0.14 2.36 5.51
C VAL A 105 -1.23 2.86 5.09
N ARG A 106 -1.93 2.11 4.24
CA ARG A 106 -3.20 2.52 3.62
C ARG A 106 -4.40 1.69 4.05
N ALA A 107 -4.15 0.53 4.65
CA ALA A 107 -5.18 -0.40 5.11
C ALA A 107 -4.65 -1.28 6.23
N PHE A 108 -5.56 -1.92 6.96
CA PHE A 108 -5.25 -2.79 8.09
C PHE A 108 -5.85 -4.19 7.86
N PRO A 109 -5.16 -5.28 8.27
CA PRO A 109 -3.80 -5.29 8.77
C PRO A 109 -2.77 -5.08 7.66
N THR A 110 -1.66 -4.40 7.97
CA THR A 110 -0.45 -4.36 7.15
C THR A 110 0.70 -4.91 7.98
N VAL A 111 1.37 -5.95 7.49
CA VAL A 111 2.51 -6.58 8.14
C VAL A 111 3.76 -6.32 7.31
N LEU A 112 4.76 -5.67 7.90
CA LEU A 112 6.04 -5.37 7.26
C LEU A 112 7.17 -6.17 7.88
N VAL A 113 8.14 -6.55 7.08
CA VAL A 113 9.44 -7.02 7.53
C VAL A 113 10.45 -5.89 7.35
N LEU A 114 11.12 -5.52 8.42
CA LEU A 114 12.06 -4.40 8.42
C LEU A 114 13.46 -4.85 8.81
N ALA A 115 14.47 -4.26 8.19
CA ALA A 115 15.83 -4.27 8.74
C ALA A 115 15.90 -3.46 10.05
N PRO A 116 16.93 -3.65 10.91
CA PRO A 116 17.08 -2.90 12.16
C PRO A 116 17.14 -1.38 12.01
N ASN A 117 17.57 -0.88 10.84
CA ASN A 117 17.56 0.56 10.53
C ASN A 117 16.16 1.10 10.14
N GLY A 118 15.16 0.22 10.01
CA GLY A 118 13.79 0.55 9.63
C GLY A 118 13.51 0.50 8.13
N ASP A 119 14.45 0.09 7.29
CA ASP A 119 14.20 -0.12 5.87
C ASP A 119 13.34 -1.38 5.64
N VAL A 120 12.35 -1.28 4.76
CA VAL A 120 11.42 -2.38 4.44
C VAL A 120 12.12 -3.43 3.59
N THR A 121 12.04 -4.69 4.02
CA THR A 121 12.59 -5.84 3.30
C THR A 121 11.52 -6.79 2.77
N GLY A 122 10.27 -6.66 3.21
CA GLY A 122 9.14 -7.46 2.78
C GLY A 122 7.87 -7.10 3.49
N GLY A 123 6.81 -7.86 3.26
CA GLY A 123 5.54 -7.66 3.95
C GLY A 123 4.35 -8.14 3.13
N PHE A 124 3.16 -8.04 3.73
CA PHE A 124 1.89 -8.38 3.10
C PHE A 124 0.75 -7.53 3.68
N LEU A 125 -0.35 -7.45 2.92
CA LEU A 125 -1.55 -6.70 3.28
C LEU A 125 -2.74 -7.64 3.36
N GLY A 126 -3.50 -7.58 4.47
CA GLY A 126 -4.73 -8.35 4.65
C GLY A 126 -4.56 -9.62 5.50
N SER A 127 -5.66 -10.36 5.69
CA SER A 127 -5.76 -11.50 6.61
C SER A 127 -6.18 -12.81 5.96
N GLY A 128 -6.35 -12.84 4.64
CA GLY A 128 -6.90 -13.98 3.90
C GLY A 128 -5.87 -15.06 3.50
N PHE A 129 -4.69 -15.07 4.12
CA PHE A 129 -3.61 -15.97 3.76
C PHE A 129 -3.54 -17.20 4.67
N SER A 130 -3.12 -18.34 4.10
CA SER A 130 -2.78 -19.52 4.91
C SER A 130 -1.49 -19.30 5.70
N MET A 131 -1.27 -20.09 6.75
CA MET A 131 -0.03 -20.08 7.53
C MET A 131 1.21 -20.25 6.62
N GLU A 132 1.15 -21.20 5.69
CA GLU A 132 2.26 -21.48 4.76
C GLU A 132 2.58 -20.27 3.88
N LYS A 133 1.53 -19.57 3.41
CA LYS A 133 1.72 -18.36 2.58
C LYS A 133 2.37 -17.24 3.38
N ILE A 134 1.92 -17.02 4.62
CA ILE A 134 2.52 -16.02 5.52
C ILE A 134 3.99 -16.37 5.82
N GLN A 135 4.29 -17.64 6.13
CA GLN A 135 5.66 -18.08 6.34
C GLN A 135 6.55 -17.86 5.09
N GLN A 136 5.99 -18.04 3.88
CA GLN A 136 6.71 -17.74 2.64
C GLN A 136 6.99 -16.24 2.48
N GLU A 137 6.03 -15.37 2.76
CA GLU A 137 6.23 -13.91 2.70
C GLU A 137 7.25 -13.43 3.73
N LEU A 138 7.20 -13.97 4.95
CA LEU A 138 8.18 -13.66 6.00
C LEU A 138 9.58 -14.19 5.66
N GLN A 139 9.66 -15.41 5.09
CA GLN A 139 10.94 -15.96 4.61
C GLN A 139 11.52 -15.09 3.50
N GLN A 140 10.70 -14.64 2.55
CA GLN A 140 11.15 -13.72 1.50
C GLN A 140 11.68 -12.41 2.09
N GLY A 141 11.01 -11.88 3.14
CA GLY A 141 11.48 -10.70 3.88
C GLY A 141 12.83 -10.92 4.55
N LEU A 142 13.07 -12.10 5.12
CA LEU A 142 14.34 -12.49 5.71
C LEU A 142 15.45 -12.62 4.66
N ASP A 143 15.17 -13.26 3.52
CA ASP A 143 16.13 -13.40 2.42
C ASP A 143 16.47 -12.00 1.83
N ASN A 144 15.49 -11.14 1.73
CA ASN A 144 15.65 -9.76 1.31
C ASN A 144 16.47 -8.93 2.32
N PHE A 145 16.38 -9.22 3.62
CA PHE A 145 17.22 -8.55 4.62
C PHE A 145 18.70 -8.76 4.32
N ALA A 146 19.13 -10.00 4.07
CA ALA A 146 20.51 -10.29 3.70
C ALA A 146 20.91 -9.62 2.36
N ARG A 147 19.99 -9.54 1.39
CA ARG A 147 20.25 -8.83 0.11
C ARG A 147 20.40 -7.32 0.30
N LEU A 148 19.59 -6.71 1.18
CA LEU A 148 19.69 -5.30 1.51
C LEU A 148 21.02 -4.98 2.20
N GLU A 149 21.44 -5.79 3.16
CA GLU A 149 22.74 -5.65 3.82
C GLU A 149 23.90 -5.72 2.82
N HIS A 150 23.85 -6.68 1.92
CA HIS A 150 24.84 -6.77 0.84
C HIS A 150 24.85 -5.49 -0.02
N ALA A 151 23.69 -5.02 -0.47
CA ALA A 151 23.60 -3.79 -1.25
C ALA A 151 24.12 -2.55 -0.49
N GLN A 152 23.84 -2.47 0.82
CA GLN A 152 24.32 -1.39 1.68
C GLN A 152 25.83 -1.44 1.94
N SER A 153 26.45 -2.60 1.86
CA SER A 153 27.90 -2.77 1.99
C SER A 153 28.73 -2.30 0.79
N LEU A 154 28.08 -2.16 -0.37
CA LEU A 154 28.69 -1.66 -1.60
C LEU A 154 28.92 -0.14 -1.54
N ALA A 155 29.62 0.42 -2.53
CA ALA A 155 29.93 1.84 -2.61
C ALA A 155 29.60 2.42 -3.99
N GLY A 156 29.41 3.75 -4.07
CA GLY A 156 29.24 4.48 -5.32
C GLY A 156 28.11 3.94 -6.20
N GLN A 157 28.36 3.83 -7.49
CA GLN A 157 27.37 3.39 -8.48
C GLN A 157 26.91 1.93 -8.29
N GLU A 158 27.76 1.05 -7.79
CA GLU A 158 27.39 -0.34 -7.51
C GLU A 158 26.34 -0.40 -6.39
N LYS A 159 26.55 0.37 -5.32
CA LYS A 159 25.56 0.49 -4.24
C LYS A 159 24.22 1.03 -4.76
N LEU A 160 24.25 2.12 -5.53
CA LEU A 160 23.06 2.74 -6.07
C LEU A 160 22.26 1.75 -6.93
N LYS A 161 22.94 1.04 -7.85
CA LYS A 161 22.32 0.03 -8.70
C LYS A 161 21.72 -1.11 -7.87
N ALA A 162 22.47 -1.64 -6.90
CA ALA A 162 22.01 -2.75 -6.05
C ALA A 162 20.79 -2.37 -5.20
N LEU A 163 20.75 -1.13 -4.66
CA LEU A 163 19.58 -0.63 -3.93
C LEU A 163 18.36 -0.45 -4.84
N GLY A 164 18.55 0.03 -6.06
CA GLY A 164 17.49 0.14 -7.06
C GLY A 164 16.92 -1.21 -7.48
N GLU A 165 17.77 -2.18 -7.73
CA GLU A 165 17.38 -3.57 -8.04
C GLU A 165 16.65 -4.22 -6.85
N PHE A 166 17.13 -3.99 -5.63
CA PHE A 166 16.49 -4.46 -4.40
C PHE A 166 15.07 -3.87 -4.26
N TYR A 167 14.92 -2.54 -4.35
CA TYR A 167 13.63 -1.87 -4.28
C TYR A 167 12.63 -2.41 -5.31
N ASN A 168 13.06 -2.57 -6.57
CA ASN A 168 12.22 -3.08 -7.64
C ASN A 168 11.80 -4.55 -7.43
N ALA A 169 12.57 -5.34 -6.67
CA ALA A 169 12.28 -6.74 -6.35
C ALA A 169 11.33 -6.90 -5.15
N LEU A 170 11.04 -5.83 -4.38
CA LEU A 170 10.02 -5.87 -3.34
C LEU A 170 8.65 -6.20 -3.95
N ASN A 171 7.85 -6.99 -3.23
CA ASN A 171 6.48 -7.30 -3.65
C ASN A 171 5.59 -6.04 -3.67
N ASN A 172 4.41 -6.15 -4.27
CA ASN A 172 3.50 -5.02 -4.48
C ASN A 172 2.91 -4.45 -3.17
N ASP A 173 2.87 -5.23 -2.10
CA ASP A 173 2.38 -4.78 -0.79
C ASP A 173 3.45 -4.04 0.00
N ALA A 174 4.69 -4.52 -0.02
CA ALA A 174 5.82 -3.94 0.71
C ALA A 174 6.44 -2.71 0.02
N ARG A 175 6.51 -2.70 -1.31
CA ARG A 175 7.16 -1.64 -2.08
C ARG A 175 6.61 -0.23 -1.80
N PRO A 176 5.28 -0.01 -1.74
CA PRO A 176 4.73 1.31 -1.40
C PRO A 176 5.10 1.79 0.01
N CYS A 177 5.44 0.86 0.90
CA CYS A 177 5.84 1.16 2.29
C CYS A 177 7.35 1.45 2.42
N ALA A 178 8.16 1.16 1.40
CA ALA A 178 9.61 1.38 1.40
C ALA A 178 10.01 2.84 1.06
N VAL A 179 9.27 3.81 1.61
CA VAL A 179 9.41 5.25 1.31
C VAL A 179 10.82 5.76 1.61
N SER A 180 11.38 5.39 2.77
CA SER A 180 12.72 5.81 3.18
C SER A 180 13.81 5.32 2.22
N LEU A 181 13.72 4.08 1.75
CA LEU A 181 14.67 3.51 0.80
C LEU A 181 14.57 4.20 -0.57
N GLU A 182 13.35 4.45 -1.04
CA GLU A 182 13.13 5.18 -2.29
C GLU A 182 13.74 6.59 -2.21
N GLU A 183 13.57 7.29 -1.08
CA GLU A 183 14.19 8.60 -0.85
C GLU A 183 15.72 8.55 -0.88
N GLN A 184 16.30 7.56 -0.21
CA GLN A 184 17.76 7.35 -0.24
C GLN A 184 18.27 7.15 -1.68
N ILE A 185 17.57 6.36 -2.50
CA ILE A 185 17.93 6.13 -3.91
C ILE A 185 17.84 7.45 -4.70
N ILE A 186 16.74 8.20 -4.56
CA ILE A 186 16.55 9.49 -5.25
C ILE A 186 17.64 10.49 -4.87
N GLN A 187 17.98 10.61 -3.58
CA GLN A 187 19.05 11.51 -3.13
C GLN A 187 20.43 11.10 -3.65
N ALA A 188 20.67 9.80 -3.79
CA ALA A 188 21.94 9.28 -4.30
C ALA A 188 22.04 9.33 -5.85
N ASP A 189 20.95 9.58 -6.56
CA ASP A 189 20.85 9.63 -8.03
C ASP A 189 20.29 10.97 -8.50
N PRO A 190 21.01 12.09 -8.33
CA PRO A 190 20.51 13.42 -8.69
C PRO A 190 20.25 13.63 -10.20
N GLN A 191 20.78 12.75 -11.06
CA GLN A 191 20.53 12.76 -12.51
C GLN A 191 19.37 11.82 -12.90
N ASP A 192 18.76 11.16 -11.93
CA ASP A 192 17.65 10.20 -12.10
C ASP A 192 17.95 9.10 -13.13
N THR A 193 19.16 8.59 -13.13
CA THR A 193 19.63 7.56 -14.08
C THR A 193 18.84 6.23 -13.92
N LEU A 194 18.28 5.99 -12.72
CA LEU A 194 17.41 4.86 -12.41
C LEU A 194 15.92 5.16 -12.54
N GLY A 195 15.54 6.42 -12.80
CA GLY A 195 14.16 6.84 -13.02
C GLY A 195 13.28 6.84 -11.77
N PHE A 196 13.85 6.89 -10.56
CA PHE A 196 13.08 6.87 -9.31
C PHE A 196 12.39 8.20 -9.03
N ALA A 197 13.09 9.34 -9.25
CA ALA A 197 12.51 10.66 -9.06
C ALA A 197 11.36 10.91 -10.04
N HIS A 198 11.55 10.56 -11.30
CA HIS A 198 10.50 10.63 -12.33
C HIS A 198 9.28 9.80 -11.95
N ARG A 199 9.45 8.52 -11.61
CA ARG A 199 8.34 7.63 -11.19
C ARG A 199 7.57 8.18 -10.00
N ARG A 200 8.27 8.73 -9.00
CA ARG A 200 7.65 9.38 -7.83
C ARG A 200 6.80 10.59 -8.25
N GLN A 201 7.30 11.43 -9.15
CA GLN A 201 6.55 12.59 -9.67
C GLN A 201 5.28 12.15 -10.42
N VAL A 202 5.39 11.12 -11.27
CA VAL A 202 4.25 10.54 -11.99
C VAL A 202 3.19 10.06 -10.99
N GLU A 203 3.58 9.31 -9.96
CA GLU A 203 2.65 8.78 -8.97
C GLU A 203 2.04 9.89 -8.09
N GLN A 204 2.81 10.88 -7.67
CA GLN A 204 2.28 12.03 -6.92
C GLN A 204 1.24 12.78 -7.73
N GLN A 205 1.52 13.05 -9.02
CA GLN A 205 0.55 13.68 -9.90
C GLN A 205 -0.69 12.82 -10.09
N ARG A 206 -0.52 11.50 -10.26
CA ARG A 206 -1.62 10.53 -10.35
C ARG A 206 -2.56 10.62 -9.14
N GLN A 207 -2.00 10.67 -7.93
CA GLN A 207 -2.80 10.79 -6.70
C GLN A 207 -3.53 12.14 -6.62
N GLN A 208 -2.91 13.23 -7.04
CA GLN A 208 -3.56 14.55 -7.10
C GLN A 208 -4.73 14.56 -8.09
N ILE A 209 -4.55 13.99 -9.28
CA ILE A 209 -5.61 13.87 -10.28
C ILE A 209 -6.76 13.01 -9.73
N LYS A 210 -6.46 11.84 -9.14
CA LYS A 210 -7.48 10.96 -8.52
C LYS A 210 -8.30 11.70 -7.47
N LYS A 211 -7.65 12.40 -6.56
CA LYS A 211 -8.33 13.18 -5.50
C LYS A 211 -9.24 14.24 -6.11
N ARG A 212 -8.76 14.97 -7.11
CA ARG A 212 -9.54 16.01 -7.79
C ARG A 212 -10.72 15.42 -8.56
N THR A 213 -10.50 14.32 -9.28
CA THR A 213 -11.56 13.57 -9.97
C THR A 213 -12.67 13.15 -9.02
N LEU A 214 -12.33 12.55 -7.86
CA LEU A 214 -13.31 12.12 -6.87
C LEU A 214 -14.20 13.27 -6.39
N MET A 215 -13.62 14.44 -6.12
CA MET A 215 -14.37 15.63 -5.71
C MET A 215 -15.34 16.11 -6.80
N LEU A 216 -14.90 16.12 -8.06
CA LEU A 216 -15.71 16.52 -9.21
C LEU A 216 -16.87 15.54 -9.47
N MET A 217 -16.61 14.24 -9.31
CA MET A 217 -17.64 13.20 -9.47
C MET A 217 -18.77 13.33 -8.45
N GLN A 218 -18.50 13.82 -7.23
CA GLN A 218 -19.53 14.10 -6.23
C GLN A 218 -20.47 15.23 -6.67
N ARG A 219 -19.94 16.28 -7.33
CA ARG A 219 -20.71 17.43 -7.80
C ARG A 219 -21.47 17.18 -9.09
N ARG A 220 -20.97 16.26 -9.92
CA ARG A 220 -21.54 15.89 -11.22
C ARG A 220 -21.81 17.10 -12.14
N ASP A 221 -20.91 18.08 -12.09
CA ASP A 221 -21.00 19.28 -12.95
C ASP A 221 -20.12 19.09 -14.18
N PRO A 222 -20.72 18.91 -15.40
CA PRO A 222 -19.95 18.67 -16.60
C PRO A 222 -19.08 19.88 -17.00
N GLN A 223 -19.49 21.10 -16.69
CA GLN A 223 -18.71 22.30 -17.01
C GLN A 223 -17.46 22.40 -16.13
N GLU A 224 -17.60 22.13 -14.82
CA GLU A 224 -16.49 22.11 -13.88
C GLU A 224 -15.49 20.97 -14.21
N ILE A 225 -15.99 19.81 -14.60
CA ILE A 225 -15.13 18.69 -15.04
C ILE A 225 -14.33 19.08 -16.26
N MET A 226 -14.98 19.61 -17.32
CA MET A 226 -14.31 19.99 -18.55
C MET A 226 -13.31 21.14 -18.36
N ALA A 227 -13.66 22.15 -17.57
CA ALA A 227 -12.75 23.23 -17.20
C ALA A 227 -11.49 22.69 -16.50
N THR A 228 -11.64 21.71 -15.61
CA THR A 228 -10.52 21.07 -14.94
C THR A 228 -9.65 20.27 -15.91
N VAL A 229 -10.23 19.58 -16.88
CA VAL A 229 -9.45 18.87 -17.92
C VAL A 229 -8.57 19.84 -18.69
N GLU A 230 -9.12 20.97 -19.15
CA GLU A 230 -8.36 21.98 -19.89
C GLU A 230 -7.27 22.64 -19.03
N GLU A 231 -7.54 22.89 -17.75
CA GLU A 231 -6.54 23.41 -16.79
C GLU A 231 -5.36 22.47 -16.59
N LEU A 232 -5.62 21.17 -16.44
CA LEU A 232 -4.60 20.16 -16.15
C LEU A 232 -3.79 19.76 -17.39
N LYS A 233 -4.41 19.77 -18.57
CA LYS A 233 -3.83 19.27 -19.84
C LYS A 233 -2.40 19.73 -20.13
N PRO A 234 -2.02 21.01 -19.95
CA PRO A 234 -0.66 21.46 -20.25
C PRO A 234 0.41 20.99 -19.27
N THR A 235 0.03 20.48 -18.10
CA THR A 235 0.93 20.12 -17.00
C THR A 235 0.95 18.62 -16.68
N VAL A 236 0.02 17.85 -17.25
CA VAL A 236 -0.07 16.42 -16.99
C VAL A 236 1.04 15.67 -17.71
N MET A 237 1.73 14.82 -16.97
CA MET A 237 2.78 13.95 -17.48
C MET A 237 2.19 12.93 -18.46
N PRO A 238 2.93 12.54 -19.53
CA PRO A 238 2.41 11.61 -20.54
C PRO A 238 1.82 10.32 -19.98
N GLU A 239 2.43 9.78 -18.93
CA GLU A 239 2.00 8.55 -18.25
C GLU A 239 0.62 8.69 -17.58
N ASN A 240 0.21 9.91 -17.23
CA ASN A 240 -1.08 10.19 -16.57
C ASN A 240 -2.14 10.75 -17.52
N MET A 241 -1.83 10.90 -18.81
CA MET A 241 -2.75 11.50 -19.79
C MET A 241 -4.05 10.70 -19.95
N HIS A 242 -4.01 9.36 -19.77
CA HIS A 242 -5.18 8.50 -19.78
C HIS A 242 -6.23 8.93 -18.73
N MET A 243 -5.80 9.44 -17.58
CA MET A 243 -6.71 9.94 -16.54
C MET A 243 -7.49 11.19 -16.96
N LEU A 244 -6.84 12.09 -17.70
CA LEU A 244 -7.56 13.23 -18.29
C LEU A 244 -8.59 12.80 -19.31
N LEU A 245 -8.28 11.77 -20.10
CA LEU A 245 -9.20 11.20 -21.07
C LEU A 245 -10.44 10.59 -20.38
N GLU A 246 -10.25 9.91 -19.26
CA GLU A 246 -11.36 9.39 -18.44
C GLU A 246 -12.22 10.50 -17.82
N MET A 247 -11.58 11.57 -17.30
CA MET A 247 -12.30 12.75 -16.84
C MET A 247 -13.08 13.43 -17.96
N LYS A 248 -12.46 13.62 -19.13
CA LYS A 248 -13.08 14.18 -20.33
C LYS A 248 -14.26 13.35 -20.79
N MET A 249 -14.10 12.00 -20.82
CA MET A 249 -15.20 11.07 -21.11
C MET A 249 -16.39 11.32 -20.20
N THR A 250 -16.16 11.35 -18.89
CA THR A 250 -17.23 11.55 -17.90
C THR A 250 -17.93 12.90 -18.06
N GLY A 251 -17.16 13.99 -18.12
CA GLY A 251 -17.72 15.34 -18.29
C GLY A 251 -18.52 15.49 -19.58
N SER A 252 -17.98 14.98 -20.69
CA SER A 252 -18.62 15.07 -22.00
C SER A 252 -19.85 14.17 -22.13
N VAL A 253 -19.83 12.97 -21.53
CA VAL A 253 -21.02 12.11 -21.44
C VAL A 253 -22.15 12.81 -20.68
N LEU A 254 -21.84 13.41 -19.54
CA LEU A 254 -22.81 14.19 -18.76
C LEU A 254 -23.32 15.43 -19.52
N ALA A 255 -22.55 16.01 -20.43
CA ALA A 255 -22.91 17.17 -21.24
C ALA A 255 -23.71 16.83 -22.51
N ALA A 256 -23.70 15.56 -23.00
CA ALA A 256 -24.29 15.15 -24.29
C ALA A 256 -25.80 15.44 -24.34
N GLN A 257 -26.30 16.06 -25.41
CA GLN A 257 -27.70 16.43 -25.59
C GLN A 257 -28.48 15.41 -26.44
N SER A 258 -27.76 14.55 -27.16
CA SER A 258 -28.33 13.54 -28.08
C SER A 258 -27.47 12.26 -28.09
N GLU A 259 -28.06 11.17 -28.66
CA GLU A 259 -27.32 9.93 -28.93
C GLU A 259 -26.22 10.16 -30.00
N ASP A 260 -26.45 11.07 -30.95
CA ASP A 260 -25.46 11.46 -31.96
C ASP A 260 -24.22 12.17 -31.32
N ASP A 261 -24.45 13.00 -30.31
CA ASP A 261 -23.33 13.60 -29.54
C ASP A 261 -22.48 12.50 -28.86
N LEU A 262 -23.13 11.49 -28.29
CA LEU A 262 -22.44 10.37 -27.66
C LEU A 262 -21.66 9.52 -28.68
N ALA A 263 -22.22 9.29 -29.86
CA ALA A 263 -21.52 8.58 -30.93
C ALA A 263 -20.28 9.32 -31.42
N LYS A 264 -20.39 10.64 -31.67
CA LYS A 264 -19.26 11.50 -32.04
C LYS A 264 -18.21 11.56 -30.94
N LEU A 265 -18.65 11.66 -29.68
CA LEU A 265 -17.77 11.67 -28.51
C LEU A 265 -16.95 10.38 -28.43
N ARG A 266 -17.58 9.21 -28.57
CA ARG A 266 -16.88 7.92 -28.60
C ARG A 266 -15.74 7.94 -29.61
N ASP A 267 -16.03 8.35 -30.85
CA ASP A 267 -15.06 8.34 -31.94
C ASP A 267 -13.90 9.34 -31.68
N SER A 268 -14.21 10.52 -31.10
CA SER A 268 -13.22 11.50 -30.70
C SER A 268 -12.31 11.00 -29.57
N LEU A 269 -12.88 10.37 -28.56
CA LEU A 269 -12.14 9.81 -27.43
C LEU A 269 -11.25 8.64 -27.86
N GLN A 270 -11.73 7.80 -28.78
CA GLN A 270 -10.94 6.71 -29.37
C GLN A 270 -9.73 7.26 -30.11
N ALA A 271 -9.92 8.29 -30.95
CA ALA A 271 -8.83 8.92 -31.67
C ALA A 271 -7.78 9.54 -30.73
N GLU A 272 -8.20 10.18 -29.62
CA GLU A 272 -7.25 10.69 -28.60
C GLU A 272 -6.52 9.54 -27.90
N LEU A 273 -7.23 8.47 -27.49
CA LEU A 273 -6.65 7.30 -26.86
C LEU A 273 -5.56 6.65 -27.71
N ASP A 274 -5.80 6.57 -29.04
CA ASP A 274 -4.85 5.99 -29.99
C ASP A 274 -3.52 6.76 -30.05
N THR A 275 -3.53 8.06 -29.70
CA THR A 275 -2.31 8.88 -29.65
C THR A 275 -1.45 8.64 -28.39
N LEU A 276 -2.01 8.03 -27.34
CA LEU A 276 -1.27 7.78 -26.11
C LEU A 276 -0.28 6.63 -26.29
N PRO A 277 0.85 6.64 -25.56
CA PRO A 277 1.80 5.55 -25.57
C PRO A 277 1.15 4.25 -25.04
N ASP A 278 1.59 3.10 -25.53
CA ASP A 278 1.10 1.81 -25.07
C ASP A 278 1.48 1.56 -23.62
N SER A 279 0.48 1.27 -22.80
CA SER A 279 0.62 1.00 -21.38
C SER A 279 -0.57 0.15 -20.88
N PRO A 280 -0.43 -0.52 -19.73
CA PRO A 280 -1.55 -1.20 -19.08
C PRO A 280 -2.73 -0.25 -18.81
N GLU A 281 -2.45 0.98 -18.40
CA GLU A 281 -3.45 2.01 -18.11
C GLU A 281 -4.19 2.45 -19.38
N LYS A 282 -3.50 2.59 -20.53
CA LYS A 282 -4.14 2.83 -21.81
C LYS A 282 -5.10 1.70 -22.18
N ALA A 283 -4.69 0.44 -21.97
CA ALA A 283 -5.54 -0.72 -22.24
C ALA A 283 -6.78 -0.76 -21.35
N GLU A 284 -6.64 -0.38 -20.07
CA GLU A 284 -7.77 -0.25 -19.15
C GLU A 284 -8.74 0.85 -19.60
N THR A 285 -8.23 2.04 -19.93
CA THR A 285 -9.04 3.16 -20.44
C THR A 285 -9.75 2.78 -21.75
N ALA A 286 -9.11 2.02 -22.65
CA ALA A 286 -9.74 1.48 -23.85
C ALA A 286 -10.92 0.55 -23.51
N SER A 287 -10.74 -0.31 -22.52
CA SER A 287 -11.81 -1.21 -22.05
C SER A 287 -12.98 -0.43 -21.46
N GLN A 288 -12.70 0.58 -20.64
CA GLN A 288 -13.72 1.46 -20.06
C GLN A 288 -14.48 2.24 -21.15
N LEU A 289 -13.77 2.80 -22.14
CA LEU A 289 -14.36 3.50 -23.27
C LEU A 289 -15.35 2.58 -24.02
N LYS A 290 -14.90 1.37 -24.38
CA LYS A 290 -15.72 0.38 -25.04
C LYS A 290 -16.95 -0.01 -24.21
N ALA A 291 -16.80 -0.24 -22.92
CA ALA A 291 -17.89 -0.58 -22.02
C ALA A 291 -18.91 0.56 -21.90
N THR A 292 -18.43 1.80 -21.72
CA THR A 292 -19.30 2.99 -21.57
C THR A 292 -20.17 3.21 -22.80
N PHE A 293 -19.64 3.05 -24.01
CA PHE A 293 -20.36 3.30 -25.26
C PHE A 293 -20.91 2.03 -25.91
N SER A 294 -20.99 0.92 -25.18
CA SER A 294 -21.53 -0.36 -25.70
C SER A 294 -23.02 -0.29 -26.07
N ASP A 295 -23.81 0.54 -25.40
CA ASP A 295 -25.22 0.79 -25.60
C ASP A 295 -25.53 2.28 -25.49
N ILE A 296 -25.37 3.03 -26.56
CA ILE A 296 -25.55 4.49 -26.59
C ILE A 296 -26.97 4.92 -26.22
N PRO A 297 -28.07 4.29 -26.71
CA PRO A 297 -29.43 4.61 -26.29
C PRO A 297 -29.63 4.49 -24.79
N HIS A 298 -29.15 3.40 -24.17
CA HIS A 298 -29.24 3.20 -22.73
C HIS A 298 -28.41 4.22 -21.97
N LEU A 299 -27.17 4.49 -22.40
CA LEU A 299 -26.31 5.51 -21.82
C LEU A 299 -26.99 6.89 -21.85
N PHE A 300 -27.59 7.27 -22.97
CA PHE A 300 -28.31 8.55 -23.08
C PHE A 300 -29.52 8.64 -22.16
N TYR A 301 -30.26 7.54 -21.99
CA TYR A 301 -31.34 7.44 -21.01
C TYR A 301 -30.82 7.69 -19.59
N GLN A 302 -29.70 7.07 -19.20
CA GLN A 302 -29.08 7.29 -17.89
C GLN A 302 -28.65 8.75 -17.69
N VAL A 303 -28.04 9.38 -18.69
CA VAL A 303 -27.65 10.80 -18.65
C VAL A 303 -28.87 11.70 -18.38
N LYS A 304 -29.98 11.47 -19.08
CA LYS A 304 -31.24 12.21 -18.85
C LYS A 304 -31.77 12.02 -17.43
N ALA A 305 -31.70 10.80 -16.89
CA ALA A 305 -32.15 10.51 -15.53
C ALA A 305 -31.28 11.24 -14.48
N VAL A 306 -29.95 11.28 -14.65
CA VAL A 306 -29.03 12.01 -13.78
C VAL A 306 -29.34 13.52 -13.78
N ARG A 307 -29.55 14.12 -14.95
CA ARG A 307 -29.89 15.54 -15.07
C ARG A 307 -31.23 15.87 -14.42
N ALA A 308 -32.23 15.03 -14.62
CA ALA A 308 -33.55 15.23 -14.01
C ALA A 308 -33.46 15.22 -12.48
N ARG A 309 -32.67 14.30 -11.92
CA ARG A 309 -32.46 14.22 -10.46
C ARG A 309 -31.74 15.47 -9.94
N LYS A 310 -30.66 15.91 -10.60
CA LYS A 310 -29.94 17.13 -10.20
C LYS A 310 -30.84 18.35 -10.23
N ALA A 311 -31.65 18.53 -11.26
CA ALA A 311 -32.61 19.64 -11.35
C ALA A 311 -33.69 19.60 -10.26
N GLN A 312 -34.08 18.41 -9.80
CA GLN A 312 -35.00 18.25 -8.68
C GLN A 312 -34.34 18.61 -7.34
N GLU A 313 -33.10 18.19 -7.11
CA GLU A 313 -32.32 18.53 -5.92
C GLU A 313 -32.11 20.05 -5.80
N GLU A 314 -31.77 20.73 -6.91
CA GLU A 314 -31.61 22.19 -6.94
C GLU A 314 -32.89 22.94 -6.60
N LYS A 315 -34.05 22.41 -7.04
CA LYS A 315 -35.37 23.00 -6.69
C LYS A 315 -35.78 22.82 -5.22
N LEU A 316 -35.27 21.76 -4.56
CA LEU A 316 -35.56 21.50 -3.16
C LEU A 316 -34.65 22.33 -2.23
N MET A 317 -33.54 22.86 -2.73
CA MET A 317 -32.64 23.73 -1.96
C MET A 317 -32.93 25.22 -2.10
N GLN A 318 -33.83 25.61 -3.00
CA GLN A 318 -34.39 26.98 -3.15
C GLN A 318 -35.65 27.14 -2.36
#